data_b0448478db9607eaf9db2d73d08c4b97
#
_entry.id   b0448478db9607eaf9db2d73d08c4b97
#
_cell.length_a   1.000
_cell.length_b   1.000
_cell.length_c   1.000
_cell.angle_alpha   90.00
_cell.angle_beta   90.00
_cell.angle_gamma   90.00
#
_symmetry.space_group_name_H-M   'P 1'
#
loop_
_entity.id
_entity.type
_entity.pdbx_description
1 polymer ?
#
loop_
_entity_poly.entity_id
_entity_poly.type
_entity_poly.pdbx_seq_one_letter_code
_entity_poly.pdbx_strand_id
1 'polypeptide(L)'
;VLLIGGRLMRERGLVAAARIAAATGVRVLCETFPTRQERGAGLPTVDRLAYLAEFAQMQLDGAEHLVVVDTAAPVSFFAYPSKASVLHPDGCIVHEVDLDIDPVDLLEAAAAALGAPDEVPVAAAARPELPTGPLTSETVAQALGALMPENAVVVDEANTSGLFIPGATAGAPRHDWLCLTGGAIGIGIPLATGAAVACPDRQVLCLEADGSAMYTLQA
;
A
#
# COMPACT_ATOMS: atom_id res chain seq x y z
N VAL A 1 -9.54 -13.95 -3.58
CA VAL A 1 -8.67 -12.78 -3.31
C VAL A 1 -8.02 -12.96 -1.96
N LEU A 2 -6.75 -12.60 -1.85
CA LEU A 2 -6.02 -12.46 -0.58
C LEU A 2 -5.82 -10.96 -0.30
N LEU A 3 -6.45 -10.45 0.76
CA LEU A 3 -6.31 -9.07 1.22
C LEU A 3 -5.40 -9.04 2.45
N ILE A 4 -4.30 -8.31 2.34
CA ILE A 4 -3.28 -8.24 3.40
C ILE A 4 -3.11 -6.81 3.92
N GLY A 5 -2.65 -6.67 5.15
CA GLY A 5 -2.35 -5.38 5.77
C GLY A 5 -1.30 -5.48 6.87
N GLY A 6 -1.24 -4.47 7.70
CA GLY A 6 -0.46 -4.45 8.92
C GLY A 6 1.00 -4.90 8.77
N ARG A 7 1.39 -5.94 9.50
CA ARG A 7 2.76 -6.50 9.51
C ARG A 7 3.15 -7.16 8.20
N LEU A 8 2.17 -7.64 7.40
CA LEU A 8 2.41 -8.27 6.11
C LEU A 8 2.91 -7.28 5.05
N MET A 9 2.82 -6.00 5.31
CA MET A 9 3.31 -4.96 4.39
C MET A 9 4.83 -4.74 4.47
N ARG A 10 5.58 -5.66 5.10
CA ARG A 10 7.05 -5.72 5.13
C ARG A 10 7.55 -6.80 4.18
N GLU A 11 8.85 -6.77 3.86
CA GLU A 11 9.50 -7.69 2.91
C GLU A 11 9.08 -9.16 3.10
N ARG A 12 9.20 -9.73 4.31
CA ARG A 12 8.83 -11.12 4.57
C ARG A 12 7.37 -11.41 4.21
N GLY A 13 6.44 -10.55 4.65
CA GLY A 13 5.01 -10.72 4.36
C GLY A 13 4.68 -10.56 2.89
N LEU A 14 5.27 -9.55 2.22
CA LEU A 14 5.10 -9.34 0.78
C LEU A 14 5.62 -10.53 -0.04
N VAL A 15 6.78 -11.06 0.32
CA VAL A 15 7.36 -12.26 -0.32
C VAL A 15 6.46 -13.48 -0.10
N ALA A 16 6.00 -13.72 1.14
CA ALA A 16 5.11 -14.85 1.42
C ALA A 16 3.80 -14.75 0.63
N ALA A 17 3.17 -13.57 0.58
CA ALA A 17 1.97 -13.34 -0.23
C ALA A 17 2.20 -13.54 -1.73
N ALA A 18 3.33 -13.05 -2.26
CA ALA A 18 3.69 -13.24 -3.66
C ALA A 18 3.97 -14.72 -4.00
N ARG A 19 4.59 -15.49 -3.08
CA ARG A 19 4.78 -16.95 -3.22
C ARG A 19 3.44 -17.68 -3.28
N ILE A 20 2.50 -17.34 -2.41
CA ILE A 20 1.14 -17.91 -2.43
C ILE A 20 0.46 -17.59 -3.76
N ALA A 21 0.56 -16.34 -4.23
CA ALA A 21 0.02 -15.94 -5.53
C ALA A 21 0.61 -16.74 -6.68
N ALA A 22 1.92 -16.95 -6.69
CA ALA A 22 2.60 -17.74 -7.71
C ALA A 22 2.17 -19.22 -7.72
N ALA A 23 1.89 -19.80 -6.55
CA ALA A 23 1.46 -21.20 -6.44
C ALA A 23 -0.02 -21.40 -6.82
N THR A 24 -0.87 -20.42 -6.53
CA THR A 24 -2.34 -20.59 -6.57
C THR A 24 -3.03 -19.77 -7.63
N GLY A 25 -2.39 -18.73 -8.16
CA GLY A 25 -3.01 -17.74 -9.02
C GLY A 25 -3.94 -16.77 -8.27
N VAL A 26 -3.95 -16.77 -6.92
CA VAL A 26 -4.78 -15.86 -6.14
C VAL A 26 -4.36 -14.41 -6.39
N ARG A 27 -5.33 -13.53 -6.57
CA ARG A 27 -5.11 -12.08 -6.61
C ARG A 27 -4.77 -11.58 -5.21
N VAL A 28 -3.61 -10.92 -5.06
CA VAL A 28 -3.22 -10.29 -3.79
C VAL A 28 -3.48 -8.79 -3.88
N LEU A 29 -4.17 -8.27 -2.88
CA LEU A 29 -4.39 -6.83 -2.68
C LEU A 29 -3.94 -6.46 -1.28
N CYS A 30 -3.55 -5.21 -1.07
CA CYS A 30 -3.38 -4.70 0.29
C CYS A 30 -4.49 -3.72 0.64
N GLU A 31 -4.65 -3.47 1.94
CA GLU A 31 -5.56 -2.46 2.47
C GLU A 31 -5.33 -1.09 1.82
N THR A 32 -6.37 -0.26 1.76
CA THR A 32 -6.34 1.06 1.09
C THR A 32 -5.29 1.99 1.69
N PHE A 33 -5.15 2.00 3.02
CA PHE A 33 -4.23 2.88 3.74
C PHE A 33 -3.35 2.10 4.72
N PRO A 34 -2.37 1.31 4.23
CA PRO A 34 -1.46 0.59 5.10
C PRO A 34 -0.67 1.57 5.96
N THR A 35 -0.60 1.29 7.26
CA THR A 35 0.11 2.16 8.21
C THR A 35 1.57 2.39 7.79
N ARG A 36 2.23 1.33 7.32
CA ARG A 36 3.59 1.38 6.80
C ARG A 36 3.81 0.23 5.82
N GLN A 37 4.27 0.53 4.64
CA GLN A 37 4.62 -0.43 3.60
C GLN A 37 6.10 -0.29 3.21
N GLU A 38 6.83 -1.39 3.12
CA GLU A 38 8.14 -1.42 2.47
C GLU A 38 7.96 -1.51 0.95
N ARG A 39 8.68 -0.65 0.22
CA ARG A 39 8.57 -0.52 -1.23
C ARG A 39 9.95 -0.34 -1.88
N GLY A 40 10.00 -0.50 -3.19
CA GLY A 40 11.17 -0.24 -4.00
C GLY A 40 11.74 -1.47 -4.67
N ALA A 41 12.85 -1.29 -5.35
CA ALA A 41 13.55 -2.32 -6.11
C ALA A 41 13.87 -3.55 -5.25
N GLY A 42 13.64 -4.73 -5.81
CA GLY A 42 13.88 -6.01 -5.14
C GLY A 42 12.77 -6.46 -4.18
N LEU A 43 11.65 -5.74 -4.11
CA LEU A 43 10.46 -6.15 -3.35
C LEU A 43 9.32 -6.51 -4.29
N PRO A 44 8.47 -7.50 -3.92
CA PRO A 44 7.20 -7.73 -4.62
C PRO A 44 6.31 -6.48 -4.55
N THR A 45 5.65 -6.17 -5.67
CA THR A 45 4.61 -5.13 -5.70
C THR A 45 3.27 -5.72 -5.34
N VAL A 46 2.45 -4.96 -4.63
CA VAL A 46 1.06 -5.30 -4.31
C VAL A 46 0.17 -4.09 -4.62
N ASP A 47 -0.96 -4.36 -5.26
CA ASP A 47 -1.93 -3.32 -5.56
C ASP A 47 -2.75 -2.98 -4.32
N ARG A 48 -2.97 -1.69 -4.09
CA ARG A 48 -3.88 -1.24 -3.03
C ARG A 48 -5.33 -1.42 -3.44
N LEU A 49 -6.14 -1.82 -2.49
CA LEU A 49 -7.58 -1.71 -2.63
C LEU A 49 -7.95 -0.22 -2.78
N ALA A 50 -8.72 0.09 -3.80
CA ALA A 50 -9.04 1.46 -4.15
C ALA A 50 -9.86 2.15 -3.05
N TYR A 51 -9.68 3.46 -2.93
CA TYR A 51 -10.42 4.29 -1.98
C TYR A 51 -11.89 4.48 -2.37
N LEU A 52 -12.15 4.70 -3.67
CA LEU A 52 -13.52 4.86 -4.18
C LEU A 52 -14.20 3.49 -4.27
N ALA A 53 -15.39 3.38 -3.70
CA ALA A 53 -16.12 2.12 -3.60
C ALA A 53 -16.30 1.41 -4.93
N GLU A 54 -16.56 2.14 -6.02
CA GLU A 54 -16.74 1.59 -7.36
C GLU A 54 -15.50 0.85 -7.87
N PHE A 55 -14.33 1.46 -7.66
CA PHE A 55 -13.07 0.84 -8.09
C PHE A 55 -12.67 -0.33 -7.19
N ALA A 56 -12.94 -0.24 -5.88
CA ALA A 56 -12.73 -1.35 -4.96
C ALA A 56 -13.63 -2.55 -5.34
N GLN A 57 -14.90 -2.31 -5.65
CA GLN A 57 -15.82 -3.35 -6.12
C GLN A 57 -15.34 -3.98 -7.43
N MET A 58 -14.82 -3.19 -8.37
CA MET A 58 -14.23 -3.72 -9.62
C MET A 58 -13.00 -4.59 -9.33
N GLN A 59 -12.13 -4.20 -8.37
CA GLN A 59 -10.99 -5.02 -7.97
C GLN A 59 -11.40 -6.34 -7.29
N LEU A 60 -12.54 -6.37 -6.62
CA LEU A 60 -13.07 -7.55 -5.92
C LEU A 60 -14.06 -8.35 -6.78
N ASP A 61 -14.38 -7.88 -7.98
CA ASP A 61 -15.34 -8.55 -8.85
C ASP A 61 -14.92 -10.00 -9.14
N GLY A 62 -15.90 -10.90 -9.13
CA GLY A 62 -15.71 -12.33 -9.33
C GLY A 62 -15.02 -13.05 -8.16
N ALA A 63 -14.80 -12.39 -7.01
CA ALA A 63 -14.26 -13.06 -5.85
C ALA A 63 -15.31 -13.97 -5.20
N GLU A 64 -15.10 -15.28 -5.24
CA GLU A 64 -15.89 -16.28 -4.52
C GLU A 64 -15.44 -16.38 -3.05
N HIS A 65 -14.13 -16.19 -2.80
CA HIS A 65 -13.52 -16.19 -1.49
C HIS A 65 -12.64 -14.96 -1.31
N LEU A 66 -12.77 -14.31 -0.16
CA LEU A 66 -11.91 -13.21 0.29
C LEU A 66 -11.24 -13.62 1.61
N VAL A 67 -9.94 -13.89 1.56
CA VAL A 67 -9.13 -14.17 2.74
C VAL A 67 -8.51 -12.87 3.21
N VAL A 68 -8.79 -12.47 4.45
CA VAL A 68 -8.36 -11.21 5.06
C VAL A 68 -7.37 -11.51 6.18
N VAL A 69 -6.15 -10.97 6.07
CA VAL A 69 -5.06 -11.25 7.02
C VAL A 69 -4.41 -9.95 7.48
N ASP A 70 -4.37 -9.74 8.79
CA ASP A 70 -3.81 -8.56 9.48
C ASP A 70 -4.39 -7.21 8.99
N THR A 71 -5.66 -7.23 8.57
CA THR A 71 -6.46 -6.07 8.21
C THR A 71 -7.93 -6.38 8.41
N ALA A 72 -8.82 -5.43 8.15
CA ALA A 72 -10.27 -5.63 8.24
C ALA A 72 -10.89 -5.94 6.88
N ALA A 73 -12.03 -6.62 6.88
CA ALA A 73 -12.84 -6.79 5.67
C ALA A 73 -13.21 -5.41 5.08
N PRO A 74 -13.16 -5.26 3.74
CA PRO A 74 -13.28 -3.95 3.11
C PRO A 74 -14.70 -3.41 3.16
N VAL A 75 -14.81 -2.18 3.66
CA VAL A 75 -16.05 -1.41 3.69
C VAL A 75 -15.86 -0.05 3.04
N SER A 76 -16.94 0.54 2.58
CA SER A 76 -16.93 1.89 2.03
C SER A 76 -16.54 2.91 3.11
N PHE A 77 -15.64 3.85 2.78
CA PHE A 77 -15.25 4.93 3.69
C PHE A 77 -16.38 5.93 3.97
N PHE A 78 -17.35 6.00 3.08
CA PHE A 78 -18.50 6.89 3.22
C PHE A 78 -19.81 6.13 3.02
N ALA A 79 -20.86 6.58 3.69
CA ALA A 79 -22.22 6.13 3.43
C ALA A 79 -22.75 6.77 2.14
N TYR A 80 -22.58 6.09 1.02
CA TYR A 80 -23.14 6.56 -0.25
C TYR A 80 -24.62 6.19 -0.37
N PRO A 81 -25.49 7.12 -0.81
CA PRO A 81 -26.87 6.78 -1.13
C PRO A 81 -26.93 5.65 -2.15
N SER A 82 -27.76 4.67 -1.89
CA SER A 82 -28.02 3.53 -2.81
C SER A 82 -26.83 2.60 -3.07
N LYS A 83 -25.79 2.63 -2.24
CA LYS A 83 -24.65 1.70 -2.32
C LYS A 83 -24.51 0.88 -1.05
N ALA A 84 -24.11 -0.38 -1.22
CA ALA A 84 -23.77 -1.23 -0.08
C ALA A 84 -22.53 -0.71 0.63
N SER A 85 -22.49 -0.82 1.96
CA SER A 85 -21.30 -0.50 2.76
C SER A 85 -20.19 -1.53 2.57
N VAL A 86 -20.57 -2.79 2.32
CA VAL A 86 -19.66 -3.90 2.05
C VAL A 86 -19.22 -3.86 0.62
N LEU A 87 -17.93 -4.07 0.37
CA LEU A 87 -17.34 -3.91 -0.97
C LEU A 87 -17.10 -5.23 -1.70
N HIS A 88 -17.11 -6.37 -1.02
CA HIS A 88 -17.02 -7.67 -1.68
C HIS A 88 -18.34 -8.05 -2.37
N PRO A 89 -18.33 -8.90 -3.41
CA PRO A 89 -19.53 -9.33 -4.11
C PRO A 89 -20.52 -10.07 -3.20
N ASP A 90 -21.82 -10.01 -3.55
CA ASP A 90 -22.82 -10.83 -2.90
C ASP A 90 -22.50 -12.32 -3.07
N GLY A 91 -22.60 -13.08 -1.98
CA GLY A 91 -22.25 -14.50 -1.96
C GLY A 91 -20.75 -14.80 -1.80
N CYS A 92 -19.87 -13.80 -1.79
CA CYS A 92 -18.46 -13.99 -1.47
C CYS A 92 -18.31 -14.45 -0.01
N ILE A 93 -17.56 -15.53 0.20
CA ILE A 93 -17.24 -16.03 1.55
C ILE A 93 -16.02 -15.29 2.07
N VAL A 94 -16.20 -14.53 3.13
CA VAL A 94 -15.10 -13.80 3.79
C VAL A 94 -14.50 -14.66 4.88
N HIS A 95 -13.19 -14.86 4.83
CA HIS A 95 -12.40 -15.56 5.82
C HIS A 95 -11.51 -14.54 6.53
N GLU A 96 -11.96 -14.04 7.66
CA GLU A 96 -11.11 -13.21 8.53
C GLU A 96 -10.25 -14.14 9.39
N VAL A 97 -8.94 -13.99 9.24
CA VAL A 97 -7.99 -14.84 9.97
C VAL A 97 -7.77 -14.24 11.35
N ASP A 98 -8.17 -14.98 12.38
CA ASP A 98 -7.88 -14.63 13.76
C ASP A 98 -6.39 -14.88 14.05
N LEU A 99 -5.73 -13.86 14.61
CA LEU A 99 -4.27 -13.82 14.70
C LEU A 99 -3.81 -14.12 16.13
N ASP A 100 -3.96 -15.38 16.58
CA ASP A 100 -3.25 -15.89 17.75
C ASP A 100 -1.75 -16.10 17.48
N ILE A 101 -1.35 -16.09 16.19
CA ILE A 101 0.03 -16.26 15.73
C ILE A 101 0.47 -15.06 14.89
N ASP A 102 1.76 -14.90 14.68
CA ASP A 102 2.28 -13.84 13.79
C ASP A 102 1.78 -14.05 12.35
N PRO A 103 1.15 -13.06 11.71
CA PRO A 103 0.60 -13.19 10.36
C PRO A 103 1.67 -13.47 9.31
N VAL A 104 2.90 -13.03 9.52
CA VAL A 104 4.01 -13.31 8.59
C VAL A 104 4.37 -14.79 8.66
N ASP A 105 4.52 -15.35 9.85
CA ASP A 105 4.81 -16.76 10.04
C ASP A 105 3.66 -17.64 9.50
N LEU A 106 2.41 -17.18 9.64
CA LEU A 106 1.25 -17.85 9.07
C LEU A 106 1.32 -17.93 7.54
N LEU A 107 1.61 -16.79 6.85
CA LEU A 107 1.70 -16.80 5.41
C LEU A 107 2.91 -17.57 4.90
N GLU A 108 4.04 -17.53 5.59
CA GLU A 108 5.21 -18.33 5.26
C GLU A 108 4.91 -19.83 5.38
N ALA A 109 4.23 -20.24 6.44
CA ALA A 109 3.79 -21.64 6.63
C ALA A 109 2.79 -22.05 5.54
N ALA A 110 1.84 -21.19 5.18
CA ALA A 110 0.89 -21.43 4.10
C ALA A 110 1.59 -21.59 2.75
N ALA A 111 2.56 -20.72 2.42
CA ALA A 111 3.36 -20.81 1.22
C ALA A 111 4.15 -22.14 1.16
N ALA A 112 4.74 -22.55 2.28
CA ALA A 112 5.45 -23.82 2.38
C ALA A 112 4.51 -25.02 2.18
N ALA A 113 3.33 -25.02 2.82
CA ALA A 113 2.32 -26.07 2.68
C ALA A 113 1.78 -26.21 1.25
N LEU A 114 1.73 -25.11 0.50
CA LEU A 114 1.33 -25.08 -0.91
C LEU A 114 2.47 -25.50 -1.86
N GLY A 115 3.67 -25.74 -1.37
CA GLY A 115 4.84 -25.97 -2.23
C GLY A 115 5.18 -24.77 -3.13
N ALA A 116 4.93 -23.56 -2.62
CA ALA A 116 5.11 -22.34 -3.38
C ALA A 116 6.59 -22.10 -3.73
N PRO A 117 6.89 -21.51 -4.91
CA PRO A 117 8.26 -21.26 -5.32
C PRO A 117 8.97 -20.30 -4.37
N ASP A 118 10.29 -20.43 -4.23
CA ASP A 118 11.10 -19.53 -3.41
C ASP A 118 11.34 -18.18 -4.10
N GLU A 119 11.47 -18.21 -5.43
CA GLU A 119 11.66 -17.02 -6.23
C GLU A 119 10.30 -16.47 -6.73
N VAL A 120 10.10 -15.18 -6.57
CA VAL A 120 8.90 -14.46 -6.99
C VAL A 120 9.27 -13.21 -7.78
N PRO A 121 8.36 -12.72 -8.64
CA PRO A 121 8.56 -11.45 -9.31
C PRO A 121 8.73 -10.30 -8.32
N VAL A 122 9.75 -9.47 -8.54
CA VAL A 122 10.04 -8.28 -7.74
C VAL A 122 10.16 -7.06 -8.65
N ALA A 123 9.98 -5.88 -8.09
CA ALA A 123 10.20 -4.64 -8.81
C ALA A 123 11.65 -4.55 -9.28
N ALA A 124 11.87 -4.39 -10.57
CA ALA A 124 13.19 -4.13 -11.13
C ALA A 124 13.68 -2.74 -10.69
N ALA A 125 14.99 -2.62 -10.44
CA ALA A 125 15.57 -1.30 -10.19
C ALA A 125 15.40 -0.41 -11.43
N ALA A 126 14.64 0.66 -11.28
CA ALA A 126 14.38 1.61 -12.36
C ALA A 126 14.07 2.99 -11.76
N ARG A 127 14.62 4.02 -12.39
CA ARG A 127 14.28 5.41 -12.10
C ARG A 127 13.73 6.05 -13.37
N PRO A 128 12.62 6.78 -13.33
CA PRO A 128 12.21 7.58 -14.49
C PRO A 128 13.28 8.63 -14.80
N GLU A 129 13.27 9.12 -16.03
CA GLU A 129 14.07 10.29 -16.37
C GLU A 129 13.56 11.51 -15.60
N LEU A 130 14.47 12.43 -15.24
CA LEU A 130 14.10 13.65 -14.57
C LEU A 130 13.30 14.53 -15.55
N PRO A 131 12.04 14.83 -15.25
CA PRO A 131 11.19 15.56 -16.18
C PRO A 131 11.61 17.02 -16.33
N THR A 132 11.24 17.62 -17.45
CA THR A 132 11.40 19.05 -17.74
C THR A 132 10.03 19.63 -18.10
N GLY A 133 9.87 20.95 -17.96
CA GLY A 133 8.63 21.64 -18.32
C GLY A 133 7.72 21.94 -17.12
N PRO A 134 6.41 22.13 -17.34
CA PRO A 134 5.48 22.52 -16.28
C PRO A 134 5.28 21.40 -15.24
N LEU A 135 4.99 21.81 -14.01
CA LEU A 135 4.61 20.87 -12.94
C LEU A 135 3.19 20.37 -13.16
N THR A 136 3.08 19.05 -13.33
CA THR A 136 1.81 18.29 -13.32
C THR A 136 1.93 17.16 -12.31
N SER A 137 0.83 16.49 -12.00
CA SER A 137 0.87 15.30 -11.12
C SER A 137 1.83 14.23 -11.63
N GLU A 138 1.90 14.03 -12.96
CA GLU A 138 2.82 13.06 -13.57
C GLU A 138 4.28 13.51 -13.45
N THR A 139 4.59 14.79 -13.76
CA THR A 139 5.97 15.27 -13.69
C THR A 139 6.49 15.34 -12.26
N VAL A 140 5.63 15.64 -11.28
CA VAL A 140 5.98 15.57 -9.86
C VAL A 140 6.27 14.11 -9.46
N ALA A 141 5.43 13.16 -9.89
CA ALA A 141 5.65 11.74 -9.62
C ALA A 141 6.96 11.23 -10.25
N GLN A 142 7.25 11.60 -11.50
CA GLN A 142 8.50 11.26 -12.19
C GLN A 142 9.71 11.86 -11.47
N ALA A 143 9.64 13.13 -11.09
CA ALA A 143 10.73 13.79 -10.34
C ALA A 143 11.00 13.07 -9.01
N LEU A 144 9.94 12.70 -8.28
CA LEU A 144 10.07 11.96 -7.04
C LEU A 144 10.72 10.58 -7.27
N GLY A 145 10.28 9.82 -8.28
CA GLY A 145 10.90 8.54 -8.63
C GLY A 145 12.36 8.66 -9.07
N ALA A 146 12.69 9.70 -9.85
CA ALA A 146 14.06 9.97 -10.30
C ALA A 146 15.00 10.31 -9.15
N LEU A 147 14.52 11.08 -8.17
CA LEU A 147 15.33 11.65 -7.08
C LEU A 147 15.18 10.92 -5.75
N MET A 148 14.35 9.87 -5.66
CA MET A 148 14.09 9.14 -4.42
C MET A 148 15.41 8.71 -3.75
N PRO A 149 15.66 9.16 -2.50
CA PRO A 149 16.85 8.72 -1.78
C PRO A 149 16.76 7.25 -1.38
N GLU A 150 17.91 6.63 -1.21
CA GLU A 150 17.96 5.31 -0.59
C GLU A 150 17.46 5.37 0.85
N ASN A 151 16.71 4.36 1.25
CA ASN A 151 16.20 4.21 2.60
C ASN A 151 15.37 5.41 3.09
N ALA A 152 14.71 6.13 2.17
CA ALA A 152 13.82 7.24 2.52
C ALA A 152 12.59 6.76 3.31
N VAL A 153 11.99 7.67 4.05
CA VAL A 153 10.64 7.52 4.61
C VAL A 153 9.72 8.47 3.85
N VAL A 154 8.73 7.93 3.16
CA VAL A 154 7.71 8.72 2.47
C VAL A 154 6.45 8.74 3.31
N VAL A 155 5.94 9.92 3.61
CA VAL A 155 4.65 10.12 4.26
C VAL A 155 3.70 10.65 3.21
N ASP A 156 2.65 9.88 2.91
CA ASP A 156 1.76 10.12 1.77
C ASP A 156 0.38 10.60 2.22
N GLU A 157 0.15 11.87 2.04
CA GLU A 157 -1.13 12.54 2.11
C GLU A 157 -1.37 13.44 0.88
N ALA A 158 -0.77 13.07 -0.27
CA ALA A 158 -0.83 13.88 -1.50
C ALA A 158 -2.20 13.87 -2.20
N ASN A 159 -3.13 13.03 -1.75
CA ASN A 159 -4.48 12.92 -2.31
C ASN A 159 -4.45 12.76 -3.85
N THR A 160 -5.21 13.60 -4.58
CA THR A 160 -5.33 13.51 -6.04
C THR A 160 -4.01 13.78 -6.77
N SER A 161 -3.14 14.63 -6.24
CA SER A 161 -1.83 14.91 -6.82
C SER A 161 -0.87 13.72 -6.71
N GLY A 162 -1.14 12.79 -5.78
CA GLY A 162 -0.35 11.59 -5.54
C GLY A 162 -0.63 10.40 -6.45
N LEU A 163 -1.63 10.48 -7.33
CA LEU A 163 -2.15 9.33 -8.09
C LEU A 163 -1.06 8.55 -8.85
N PHE A 164 -0.09 9.24 -9.45
CA PHE A 164 0.96 8.63 -10.27
C PHE A 164 2.23 8.25 -9.48
N ILE A 165 2.36 8.69 -8.23
CA ILE A 165 3.57 8.52 -7.43
C ILE A 165 3.89 7.05 -7.14
N PRO A 166 2.92 6.19 -6.75
CA PRO A 166 3.21 4.79 -6.50
C PRO A 166 3.80 4.05 -7.70
N GLY A 167 3.33 4.34 -8.91
CA GLY A 167 3.86 3.77 -10.14
C GLY A 167 5.27 4.28 -10.46
N ALA A 168 5.49 5.59 -10.36
CA ALA A 168 6.78 6.22 -10.66
C ALA A 168 7.88 5.83 -9.67
N THR A 169 7.54 5.41 -8.46
CA THR A 169 8.49 5.02 -7.40
C THR A 169 8.64 3.50 -7.22
N ALA A 170 7.91 2.68 -7.98
CA ALA A 170 7.92 1.23 -7.80
C ALA A 170 9.32 0.62 -7.91
N GLY A 171 10.14 1.07 -8.87
CA GLY A 171 11.54 0.66 -9.08
C GLY A 171 12.57 1.56 -8.42
N ALA A 172 12.18 2.55 -7.64
CA ALA A 172 13.09 3.41 -6.89
C ALA A 172 13.86 2.60 -5.82
N PRO A 173 14.93 3.14 -5.21
CA PRO A 173 15.59 2.50 -4.08
C PRO A 173 14.60 2.13 -2.98
N ARG A 174 14.94 1.13 -2.18
CA ARG A 174 14.11 0.71 -1.03
C ARG A 174 13.78 1.87 -0.13
N HIS A 175 12.50 1.98 0.24
CA HIS A 175 11.98 3.05 1.07
C HIS A 175 10.76 2.56 1.85
N ASP A 176 10.46 3.24 2.95
CA ASP A 176 9.20 3.06 3.68
C ASP A 176 8.14 4.03 3.16
N TRP A 177 6.91 3.56 3.11
CA TRP A 177 5.74 4.34 2.73
C TRP A 177 4.70 4.33 3.85
N LEU A 178 4.42 5.50 4.41
CA LEU A 178 3.44 5.70 5.47
C LEU A 178 2.22 6.38 4.87
N CYS A 179 1.03 5.83 5.08
CA CYS A 179 -0.22 6.40 4.54
C CYS A 179 -1.07 7.05 5.63
N LEU A 180 -2.07 7.81 5.18
CA LEU A 180 -3.08 8.39 6.06
C LEU A 180 -4.03 7.30 6.60
N THR A 181 -3.65 6.68 7.69
CA THR A 181 -4.36 5.56 8.31
C THR A 181 -5.81 5.92 8.60
N GLY A 182 -6.75 5.07 8.16
CA GLY A 182 -8.18 5.30 8.32
C GLY A 182 -8.75 6.47 7.50
N GLY A 183 -8.00 7.02 6.55
CA GLY A 183 -8.42 8.19 5.77
C GLY A 183 -8.45 9.49 6.57
N ALA A 184 -7.71 9.56 7.68
CA ALA A 184 -7.68 10.72 8.58
C ALA A 184 -6.74 11.79 8.01
N ILE A 185 -7.30 12.78 7.31
CA ILE A 185 -6.54 13.91 6.76
C ILE A 185 -5.96 14.81 7.87
N GLY A 186 -4.77 15.38 7.60
CA GLY A 186 -4.00 16.17 8.55
C GLY A 186 -2.97 15.36 9.33
N ILE A 187 -2.79 14.07 9.03
CA ILE A 187 -1.76 13.25 9.66
C ILE A 187 -0.37 13.47 9.06
N GLY A 188 -0.27 13.95 7.81
CA GLY A 188 0.97 13.98 7.05
C GLY A 188 2.09 14.74 7.74
N ILE A 189 1.88 16.00 8.08
CA ILE A 189 2.91 16.86 8.72
C ILE A 189 3.36 16.31 10.07
N PRO A 190 2.47 16.02 11.05
CA PRO A 190 2.91 15.49 12.34
C PRO A 190 3.57 14.11 12.22
N LEU A 191 3.10 13.25 11.31
CA LEU A 191 3.71 11.95 11.07
C LEU A 191 5.11 12.08 10.47
N ALA A 192 5.30 12.98 9.50
CA ALA A 192 6.62 13.25 8.91
C ALA A 192 7.58 13.83 9.94
N THR A 193 7.11 14.75 10.79
CA THR A 193 7.88 15.29 11.89
C THR A 193 8.32 14.18 12.87
N GLY A 194 7.38 13.32 13.28
CA GLY A 194 7.68 12.18 14.13
C GLY A 194 8.67 11.20 13.51
N ALA A 195 8.52 10.91 12.21
CA ALA A 195 9.43 10.04 11.48
C ALA A 195 10.85 10.63 11.40
N ALA A 196 10.98 11.94 11.16
CA ALA A 196 12.28 12.63 11.13
C ALA A 196 12.99 12.62 12.51
N VAL A 197 12.23 12.74 13.58
CA VAL A 197 12.76 12.63 14.95
C VAL A 197 13.19 11.20 15.27
N ALA A 198 12.38 10.20 14.84
CA ALA A 198 12.66 8.80 15.13
C ALA A 198 13.80 8.21 14.28
N CYS A 199 14.00 8.75 13.07
CA CYS A 199 14.97 8.25 12.10
C CYS A 199 15.86 9.41 11.58
N PRO A 200 16.73 10.00 12.42
CA PRO A 200 17.51 11.19 12.05
C PRO A 200 18.56 10.94 10.97
N ASP A 201 18.88 9.70 10.69
CA ASP A 201 19.78 9.23 9.64
C ASP A 201 19.09 8.95 8.29
N ARG A 202 17.77 9.11 8.23
CA ARG A 202 16.95 8.87 7.03
C ARG A 202 16.33 10.17 6.52
N GLN A 203 16.23 10.32 5.20
CA GLN A 203 15.47 11.43 4.63
C GLN A 203 13.96 11.13 4.69
N VAL A 204 13.21 12.09 5.19
CA VAL A 204 11.74 12.03 5.25
C VAL A 204 11.17 12.94 4.17
N LEU A 205 10.33 12.38 3.33
CA LEU A 205 9.60 13.09 2.27
C LEU A 205 8.11 13.15 2.65
N CYS A 206 7.62 14.35 2.92
CA CYS A 206 6.20 14.57 3.20
C CYS A 206 5.49 14.98 1.91
N LEU A 207 4.59 14.16 1.43
CA LEU A 207 3.73 14.42 0.28
C LEU A 207 2.38 14.88 0.83
N GLU A 208 2.16 16.17 0.80
CA GLU A 208 1.06 16.81 1.53
C GLU A 208 0.16 17.59 0.59
N ALA A 209 -1.16 17.45 0.78
CA ALA A 209 -2.15 18.30 0.12
C ALA A 209 -2.41 19.57 0.95
N ASP A 210 -2.59 20.68 0.27
CA ASP A 210 -2.79 22.01 0.88
C ASP A 210 -3.97 22.04 1.88
N GLY A 211 -5.09 21.43 1.52
CA GLY A 211 -6.26 21.34 2.40
C GLY A 211 -6.01 20.47 3.63
N SER A 212 -5.31 19.34 3.48
CA SER A 212 -4.96 18.44 4.58
C SER A 212 -3.96 19.10 5.55
N ALA A 213 -2.97 19.81 5.01
CA ALA A 213 -1.98 20.54 5.80
C ALA A 213 -2.62 21.54 6.79
N MET A 214 -3.73 22.15 6.39
CA MET A 214 -4.40 23.18 7.21
C MET A 214 -5.02 22.64 8.51
N TYR A 215 -5.21 21.32 8.63
CA TYR A 215 -5.71 20.71 9.87
C TYR A 215 -4.66 20.70 10.99
N THR A 216 -3.38 20.58 10.64
CA THR A 216 -2.30 20.36 11.62
C THR A 216 -1.04 21.15 11.31
N LEU A 217 -1.14 22.26 10.57
CA LEU A 217 0.00 23.08 10.16
C LEU A 217 0.86 23.56 11.33
N GLN A 218 0.26 23.68 12.52
CA GLN A 218 0.95 24.08 13.76
C GLN A 218 1.70 22.96 14.47
N ALA A 219 1.68 21.75 13.98
CA ALA A 219 2.31 20.57 14.60
C ALA A 219 3.86 20.57 14.48
#